data_1886768793355127773d69f8144a60bf
#
_entry.id   1886768793355127773d69f8144a60bf
#
_cell.length_a   1.000
_cell.length_b   1.000
_cell.length_c   1.000
_cell.angle_alpha   90.00
_cell.angle_beta   90.00
_cell.angle_gamma   90.00
#
_symmetry.space_group_name_H-M   'P 1'
#
loop_
_entity.id
_entity.type
_entity.pdbx_description
1 polymer ?
#
loop_
_entity_poly.entity_id
_entity_poly.type
_entity_poly.pdbx_seq_one_letter_code
_entity_poly.pdbx_strand_id
1 'polypeptide(L)'
;MQKKNFYWMLAAILVCGASVFTSCSSNDDNPAQPNLNVAEKIIGKWMVAEIEDQPCPTNWKTVLTFESPTKAYGSLSDYYSLSWNVRVLADVTIDGNKVSVINEDGNTKNVLDCTILSITDTEMLMSSDWNVYVDGQSVQHEVYSKERYVRVTSDYKDAILGLWEGHSTGAEGSEFDDGENHRWEYLADGTFRYYHKVDGQWQLSDDVLHDYFVDGTLLCTRWKNAGEGQEEHREWWEIGSIENGVMKWKALRSREDGTTYTATFEMTKVK
;
A
#
# COMPACT_ATOMS: atom_id res chain seq x y z
N MET A 1 22.25 13.99 -11.25
CA MET A 1 22.84 12.94 -12.11
C MET A 1 23.36 11.81 -11.24
N GLN A 2 22.50 10.80 -10.97
CA GLN A 2 22.94 9.43 -10.66
C GLN A 2 21.71 8.53 -10.67
N LYS A 3 21.45 7.96 -11.88
CA LYS A 3 20.37 7.00 -12.15
C LYS A 3 20.93 5.58 -12.07
N LYS A 4 21.50 5.12 -10.95
CA LYS A 4 22.16 3.80 -10.94
C LYS A 4 21.90 2.88 -9.76
N ASN A 5 21.00 3.18 -8.81
CA ASN A 5 20.80 2.28 -7.65
C ASN A 5 19.42 1.61 -7.56
N PHE A 6 18.59 1.70 -8.62
CA PHE A 6 17.24 1.12 -8.61
C PHE A 6 17.20 -0.41 -8.84
N TYR A 7 18.28 -1.02 -9.33
CA TYR A 7 18.28 -2.41 -9.80
C TYR A 7 18.74 -3.46 -8.79
N TRP A 8 19.08 -3.13 -7.55
CA TRP A 8 19.71 -4.08 -6.62
C TRP A 8 18.82 -4.65 -5.53
N MET A 9 17.59 -4.17 -5.33
CA MET A 9 16.69 -4.72 -4.30
C MET A 9 15.74 -5.82 -4.78
N LEU A 10 15.56 -5.99 -6.08
CA LEU A 10 14.71 -7.05 -6.66
C LEU A 10 15.44 -8.37 -6.95
N ALA A 11 16.77 -8.41 -6.82
CA ALA A 11 17.57 -9.58 -7.18
C ALA A 11 17.75 -10.63 -6.06
N ALA A 12 17.23 -10.42 -4.87
CA ALA A 12 17.47 -11.32 -3.73
C ALA A 12 16.40 -12.40 -3.50
N ILE A 13 15.31 -12.44 -4.30
CA ILE A 13 14.22 -13.44 -4.13
C ILE A 13 14.27 -14.55 -5.20
N LEU A 14 15.28 -14.61 -6.06
CA LEU A 14 15.40 -15.59 -7.14
C LEU A 14 16.42 -16.69 -6.84
N VAL A 15 16.30 -17.42 -5.74
CA VAL A 15 16.92 -18.75 -5.61
C VAL A 15 16.04 -19.61 -4.69
N CYS A 16 15.22 -20.45 -5.26
CA CYS A 16 14.99 -21.86 -4.92
C CYS A 16 13.65 -22.36 -5.48
N GLY A 17 13.73 -23.33 -6.38
CA GLY A 17 12.63 -24.24 -6.63
C GLY A 17 12.25 -24.46 -8.08
N ALA A 18 13.17 -24.98 -8.89
CA ALA A 18 12.79 -25.67 -10.10
C ALA A 18 12.10 -27.00 -9.74
N SER A 19 10.80 -27.02 -9.67
CA SER A 19 10.01 -28.25 -9.69
C SER A 19 9.50 -28.51 -11.08
N VAL A 20 10.02 -29.58 -11.67
CA VAL A 20 9.65 -30.14 -12.97
C VAL A 20 8.20 -30.59 -12.92
N PHE A 21 7.31 -29.91 -13.62
CA PHE A 21 5.99 -30.43 -13.90
C PHE A 21 6.05 -31.28 -15.16
N THR A 22 5.97 -32.60 -14.98
CA THR A 22 5.76 -33.55 -16.07
C THR A 22 4.39 -33.32 -16.68
N SER A 23 4.41 -33.00 -17.98
CA SER A 23 3.25 -32.98 -18.84
C SER A 23 2.58 -34.37 -18.88
N CYS A 24 1.31 -34.44 -18.51
CA CYS A 24 0.41 -35.48 -18.94
C CYS A 24 -0.63 -34.91 -19.89
N SER A 25 -0.64 -35.50 -21.04
CA SER A 25 -1.47 -35.18 -22.21
C SER A 25 -2.96 -35.43 -22.01
N SER A 26 -3.75 -34.55 -22.64
CA SER A 26 -5.04 -34.77 -23.28
C SER A 26 -6.18 -35.45 -22.50
N ASN A 27 -7.15 -34.59 -22.10
CA ASN A 27 -8.56 -34.80 -22.42
C ASN A 27 -9.27 -33.44 -22.37
N ASP A 28 -9.99 -33.10 -23.44
CA ASP A 28 -10.84 -31.92 -23.61
C ASP A 28 -12.12 -32.00 -22.74
N ASP A 29 -11.96 -32.15 -21.45
CA ASP A 29 -12.99 -31.82 -20.46
C ASP A 29 -12.47 -30.62 -19.66
N ASN A 30 -12.55 -29.42 -20.27
CA ASN A 30 -12.35 -28.18 -19.56
C ASN A 30 -13.54 -28.05 -18.57
N PRO A 31 -13.36 -28.31 -17.26
CA PRO A 31 -14.43 -28.10 -16.32
C PRO A 31 -14.83 -26.63 -16.45
N ALA A 32 -16.11 -26.38 -16.71
CA ALA A 32 -16.65 -25.03 -16.84
C ALA A 32 -16.08 -24.20 -15.68
N GLN A 33 -15.24 -23.17 -15.99
CA GLN A 33 -14.67 -22.32 -14.96
C GLN A 33 -15.83 -21.78 -14.13
N PRO A 34 -15.79 -21.87 -12.80
CA PRO A 34 -16.84 -21.36 -11.96
C PRO A 34 -17.09 -19.91 -12.35
N ASN A 35 -18.34 -19.57 -12.62
CA ASN A 35 -18.72 -18.19 -12.93
C ASN A 35 -18.43 -17.34 -11.69
N LEU A 36 -17.28 -16.66 -11.66
CA LEU A 36 -16.80 -15.87 -10.50
C LEU A 36 -17.61 -14.61 -10.27
N ASN A 37 -18.47 -14.22 -11.24
CA ASN A 37 -19.22 -12.95 -11.21
C ASN A 37 -18.30 -11.75 -10.85
N VAL A 38 -17.14 -11.69 -11.52
CA VAL A 38 -16.08 -10.71 -11.25
C VAL A 38 -16.61 -9.28 -11.35
N ALA A 39 -17.40 -8.98 -12.38
CA ALA A 39 -17.91 -7.63 -12.62
C ALA A 39 -18.73 -7.04 -11.44
N GLU A 40 -19.41 -7.89 -10.69
CA GLU A 40 -20.17 -7.46 -9.50
C GLU A 40 -19.30 -7.45 -8.25
N LYS A 41 -18.53 -8.53 -8.03
CA LYS A 41 -17.77 -8.73 -6.80
C LYS A 41 -16.55 -7.83 -6.68
N ILE A 42 -15.96 -7.38 -7.79
CA ILE A 42 -14.77 -6.54 -7.78
C ILE A 42 -15.06 -5.12 -7.26
N ILE A 43 -16.32 -4.67 -7.32
CA ILE A 43 -16.71 -3.31 -6.90
C ILE A 43 -16.37 -3.09 -5.43
N GLY A 44 -15.70 -1.98 -5.14
CA GLY A 44 -15.26 -1.58 -3.80
C GLY A 44 -13.76 -1.34 -3.69
N LYS A 45 -13.27 -1.25 -2.46
CA LYS A 45 -11.85 -1.00 -2.18
C LYS A 45 -11.12 -2.30 -1.85
N TRP A 46 -9.92 -2.44 -2.40
CA TRP A 46 -9.06 -3.60 -2.24
C TRP A 46 -7.64 -3.17 -1.92
N MET A 47 -7.02 -3.78 -0.93
CA MET A 47 -5.64 -3.51 -0.56
C MET A 47 -4.82 -4.79 -0.71
N VAL A 48 -3.65 -4.69 -1.34
CA VAL A 48 -2.73 -5.82 -1.48
C VAL A 48 -2.24 -6.27 -0.10
N ALA A 49 -2.34 -7.57 0.15
CA ALA A 49 -1.91 -8.20 1.41
C ALA A 49 -0.66 -9.08 1.23
N GLU A 50 -0.58 -9.78 0.11
CA GLU A 50 0.53 -10.68 -0.21
C GLU A 50 0.85 -10.61 -1.70
N ILE A 51 2.14 -10.77 -2.02
CA ILE A 51 2.67 -10.91 -3.38
C ILE A 51 3.56 -12.16 -3.37
N GLU A 52 3.32 -13.12 -4.31
CA GLU A 52 4.05 -14.38 -4.41
C GLU A 52 4.13 -15.13 -3.05
N ASP A 53 2.99 -15.22 -2.34
CA ASP A 53 2.86 -15.84 -1.02
C ASP A 53 3.69 -15.17 0.11
N GLN A 54 4.23 -13.98 -0.14
CA GLN A 54 4.94 -13.20 0.87
C GLN A 54 4.09 -12.00 1.31
N PRO A 55 4.04 -11.69 2.62
CA PRO A 55 3.35 -10.51 3.10
C PRO A 55 3.89 -9.23 2.45
N CYS A 56 2.98 -8.41 1.91
CA CYS A 56 3.35 -7.15 1.29
C CYS A 56 3.79 -6.13 2.37
N PRO A 57 5.01 -5.58 2.32
CA PRO A 57 5.43 -4.52 3.21
C PRO A 57 4.48 -3.31 3.13
N THR A 58 4.26 -2.65 4.27
CA THR A 58 3.21 -1.61 4.33
C THR A 58 3.50 -0.42 3.42
N ASN A 59 4.76 -0.08 3.20
CA ASN A 59 5.17 0.99 2.29
C ASN A 59 4.98 0.65 0.79
N TRP A 60 4.63 -0.59 0.47
CA TRP A 60 4.31 -1.05 -0.89
C TRP A 60 2.81 -1.27 -1.07
N LYS A 61 2.03 -1.16 0.00
CA LYS A 61 0.57 -1.31 -0.08
C LYS A 61 -0.05 -0.16 -0.85
N THR A 62 -0.99 -0.53 -1.70
CA THR A 62 -1.86 0.39 -2.43
C THR A 62 -3.31 0.00 -2.19
N VAL A 63 -4.20 0.97 -2.28
CA VAL A 63 -5.65 0.76 -2.25
C VAL A 63 -6.19 1.01 -3.65
N LEU A 64 -6.69 -0.06 -4.28
CA LEU A 64 -7.40 0.01 -5.55
C LEU A 64 -8.90 0.11 -5.27
N THR A 65 -9.54 1.11 -5.85
CA THR A 65 -10.98 1.29 -5.74
C THR A 65 -11.64 1.09 -7.09
N PHE A 66 -12.48 0.08 -7.22
CA PHE A 66 -13.34 -0.13 -8.36
C PHE A 66 -14.67 0.55 -8.09
N GLU A 67 -14.93 1.70 -8.74
CA GLU A 67 -16.19 2.44 -8.60
C GLU A 67 -17.31 1.79 -9.39
N SER A 68 -16.96 1.14 -10.50
CA SER A 68 -17.88 0.46 -11.40
C SER A 68 -17.14 -0.62 -12.19
N PRO A 69 -17.81 -1.46 -12.97
CA PRO A 69 -17.16 -2.42 -13.85
C PRO A 69 -16.27 -1.80 -14.94
N THR A 70 -16.34 -0.47 -15.12
CA THR A 70 -15.63 0.26 -16.18
C THR A 70 -14.68 1.32 -15.65
N LYS A 71 -14.63 1.57 -14.35
CA LYS A 71 -13.81 2.62 -13.74
C LYS A 71 -13.19 2.18 -12.43
N ALA A 72 -11.90 2.43 -12.30
CA ALA A 72 -11.16 2.26 -11.07
C ALA A 72 -10.26 3.46 -10.81
N TYR A 73 -9.76 3.58 -9.59
CA TYR A 73 -8.69 4.50 -9.24
C TYR A 73 -7.83 3.94 -8.11
N GLY A 74 -6.60 4.45 -8.01
CA GLY A 74 -5.71 4.24 -6.88
C GLY A 74 -5.16 5.57 -6.40
N SER A 75 -4.80 5.65 -5.13
CA SER A 75 -4.03 6.76 -4.58
C SER A 75 -2.55 6.41 -4.64
N LEU A 76 -1.75 7.23 -5.35
CA LEU A 76 -0.31 7.04 -5.45
C LEU A 76 0.41 7.88 -4.41
N SER A 77 1.32 7.26 -3.68
CA SER A 77 2.24 7.92 -2.77
C SER A 77 3.41 7.01 -2.39
N ASP A 78 3.89 6.22 -3.35
CA ASP A 78 5.04 5.37 -3.07
C ASP A 78 6.30 6.18 -2.78
N TYR A 79 7.27 5.55 -2.11
CA TYR A 79 8.51 6.19 -1.69
C TYR A 79 9.34 6.74 -2.86
N TYR A 80 9.21 6.14 -4.03
CA TYR A 80 10.03 6.47 -5.22
C TYR A 80 9.33 7.43 -6.17
N SER A 81 8.02 7.58 -6.05
CA SER A 81 7.21 8.48 -6.86
C SER A 81 7.35 9.93 -6.37
N LEU A 82 7.40 10.87 -7.29
CA LEU A 82 7.23 12.30 -6.97
C LEU A 82 5.78 12.63 -6.62
N SER A 83 4.86 11.68 -6.87
CA SER A 83 3.44 11.86 -6.62
C SER A 83 3.13 11.75 -5.13
N TRP A 84 2.18 12.55 -4.67
CA TRP A 84 1.66 12.51 -3.33
C TRP A 84 0.15 12.66 -3.34
N ASN A 85 -0.56 11.65 -2.82
CA ASN A 85 -2.03 11.64 -2.74
C ASN A 85 -2.70 11.96 -4.10
N VAL A 86 -2.11 11.46 -5.17
CA VAL A 86 -2.66 11.66 -6.51
C VAL A 86 -3.66 10.56 -6.81
N ARG A 87 -4.90 10.94 -7.09
CA ARG A 87 -5.92 10.01 -7.55
C ARG A 87 -5.73 9.71 -9.03
N VAL A 88 -5.24 8.52 -9.31
CA VAL A 88 -5.06 8.04 -10.68
C VAL A 88 -6.32 7.30 -11.12
N LEU A 89 -7.04 7.90 -12.06
CA LEU A 89 -8.23 7.28 -12.67
C LEU A 89 -7.81 6.35 -13.80
N ALA A 90 -8.48 5.22 -13.90
CA ALA A 90 -8.25 4.22 -14.91
C ALA A 90 -9.55 3.70 -15.52
N ASP A 91 -9.51 3.37 -16.79
CA ASP A 91 -10.55 2.61 -17.46
C ASP A 91 -10.41 1.13 -17.16
N VAL A 92 -11.54 0.45 -16.95
CA VAL A 92 -11.58 -0.97 -16.64
C VAL A 92 -12.34 -1.71 -17.73
N THR A 93 -11.82 -2.85 -18.15
CA THR A 93 -12.51 -3.81 -19.02
C THR A 93 -12.52 -5.16 -18.32
N ILE A 94 -13.68 -5.81 -18.27
CA ILE A 94 -13.85 -7.12 -17.66
C ILE A 94 -14.42 -8.08 -18.70
N ASP A 95 -13.69 -9.18 -18.95
CA ASP A 95 -14.11 -10.29 -19.81
C ASP A 95 -13.96 -11.61 -19.04
N GLY A 96 -15.07 -12.11 -18.53
CA GLY A 96 -15.07 -13.29 -17.65
C GLY A 96 -14.27 -13.06 -16.38
N ASN A 97 -13.13 -13.72 -16.25
CA ASN A 97 -12.20 -13.55 -15.14
C ASN A 97 -10.98 -12.69 -15.47
N LYS A 98 -10.91 -12.13 -16.67
CA LYS A 98 -9.85 -11.21 -17.08
C LYS A 98 -10.28 -9.76 -16.83
N VAL A 99 -9.39 -8.99 -16.23
CA VAL A 99 -9.60 -7.58 -15.91
C VAL A 99 -8.41 -6.80 -16.44
N SER A 100 -8.67 -5.81 -17.29
CA SER A 100 -7.65 -4.86 -17.74
C SER A 100 -7.95 -3.49 -17.16
N VAL A 101 -6.95 -2.89 -16.52
CA VAL A 101 -7.02 -1.56 -15.91
C VAL A 101 -6.02 -0.67 -16.64
N ILE A 102 -6.51 0.39 -17.29
CA ILE A 102 -5.69 1.23 -18.14
C ILE A 102 -5.81 2.68 -17.69
N ASN A 103 -4.65 3.31 -17.44
CA ASN A 103 -4.53 4.75 -17.22
C ASN A 103 -3.62 5.34 -18.28
N GLU A 104 -4.04 6.45 -18.87
CA GLU A 104 -3.24 7.23 -19.82
C GLU A 104 -3.15 8.68 -19.33
N ASP A 105 -1.92 9.19 -19.24
CA ASP A 105 -1.64 10.59 -18.90
C ASP A 105 -0.49 11.11 -19.78
N GLY A 106 -0.85 12.00 -20.69
CA GLY A 106 0.09 12.56 -21.67
C GLY A 106 0.68 11.46 -22.57
N ASN A 107 1.99 11.27 -22.49
CA ASN A 107 2.72 10.25 -23.25
C ASN A 107 2.93 8.95 -22.45
N THR A 108 2.42 8.88 -21.22
CA THR A 108 2.55 7.70 -20.34
C THR A 108 1.26 6.89 -20.36
N LYS A 109 1.40 5.59 -20.54
CA LYS A 109 0.31 4.62 -20.46
C LYS A 109 0.69 3.52 -19.48
N ASN A 110 -0.16 3.32 -18.47
CA ASN A 110 -0.08 2.20 -17.54
C ASN A 110 -1.15 1.18 -17.92
N VAL A 111 -0.76 -0.07 -18.04
CA VAL A 111 -1.64 -1.21 -18.33
C VAL A 111 -1.40 -2.26 -17.26
N LEU A 112 -2.46 -2.61 -16.53
CA LEU A 112 -2.46 -3.71 -15.57
C LEU A 112 -3.48 -4.76 -16.06
N ASP A 113 -2.97 -5.85 -16.61
CA ASP A 113 -3.78 -6.98 -17.05
C ASP A 113 -3.79 -8.06 -15.97
N CYS A 114 -4.99 -8.39 -15.46
CA CYS A 114 -5.16 -9.33 -14.37
C CYS A 114 -6.00 -10.53 -14.81
N THR A 115 -5.68 -11.69 -14.25
CA THR A 115 -6.59 -12.85 -14.27
C THR A 115 -7.03 -13.12 -12.84
N ILE A 116 -8.33 -12.97 -12.58
CA ILE A 116 -8.92 -13.26 -11.27
C ILE A 116 -8.98 -14.77 -11.10
N LEU A 117 -8.22 -15.29 -10.15
CA LEU A 117 -8.16 -16.71 -9.82
C LEU A 117 -9.29 -17.10 -8.87
N SER A 118 -9.59 -16.24 -7.91
CA SER A 118 -10.78 -16.35 -7.06
C SER A 118 -11.18 -14.98 -6.51
N ILE A 119 -12.46 -14.80 -6.23
CA ILE A 119 -12.99 -13.59 -5.59
C ILE A 119 -14.16 -13.93 -4.69
N THR A 120 -14.08 -13.44 -3.45
CA THR A 120 -15.12 -13.55 -2.42
C THR A 120 -15.55 -12.15 -1.97
N ASP A 121 -16.37 -12.05 -0.94
CA ASP A 121 -16.77 -10.77 -0.37
C ASP A 121 -15.62 -10.09 0.41
N THR A 122 -14.60 -10.84 0.80
CA THR A 122 -13.50 -10.35 1.66
C THR A 122 -12.13 -10.46 1.02
N GLU A 123 -11.93 -11.34 0.05
CA GLU A 123 -10.62 -11.62 -0.54
C GLU A 123 -10.70 -11.79 -2.06
N MET A 124 -9.65 -11.36 -2.74
CA MET A 124 -9.43 -11.55 -4.16
C MET A 124 -8.01 -12.07 -4.38
N LEU A 125 -7.91 -13.14 -5.16
CA LEU A 125 -6.64 -13.70 -5.61
C LEU A 125 -6.55 -13.49 -7.12
N MET A 126 -5.43 -12.98 -7.59
CA MET A 126 -5.21 -12.75 -9.01
C MET A 126 -3.75 -12.98 -9.39
N SER A 127 -3.52 -13.16 -10.68
CA SER A 127 -2.23 -12.94 -11.33
C SER A 127 -2.28 -11.63 -12.09
N SER A 128 -1.15 -10.95 -12.23
CA SER A 128 -1.08 -9.67 -12.92
C SER A 128 0.13 -9.56 -13.85
N ASP A 129 -0.04 -8.76 -14.88
CA ASP A 129 0.97 -8.32 -15.83
C ASP A 129 0.88 -6.80 -15.93
N TRP A 130 1.86 -6.10 -15.35
CA TRP A 130 1.88 -4.65 -15.31
C TRP A 130 2.94 -4.09 -16.25
N ASN A 131 2.50 -3.23 -17.16
CA ASN A 131 3.34 -2.58 -18.14
C ASN A 131 3.19 -1.05 -18.07
N VAL A 132 4.32 -0.36 -18.10
CA VAL A 132 4.37 1.09 -18.25
C VAL A 132 5.01 1.44 -19.59
N TYR A 133 4.33 2.23 -20.39
CA TYR A 133 4.80 2.73 -21.67
C TYR A 133 5.01 4.23 -21.59
N VAL A 134 6.11 4.72 -22.18
CA VAL A 134 6.35 6.13 -22.42
C VAL A 134 6.65 6.32 -23.91
N ASP A 135 5.93 7.21 -24.58
CA ASP A 135 6.02 7.40 -26.04
C ASP A 135 5.82 6.08 -26.84
N GLY A 136 4.99 5.18 -26.31
CA GLY A 136 4.70 3.88 -26.91
C GLY A 136 5.79 2.80 -26.70
N GLN A 137 6.86 3.10 -25.97
CA GLN A 137 7.90 2.14 -25.62
C GLN A 137 7.73 1.64 -24.19
N SER A 138 7.80 0.32 -23.98
CA SER A 138 7.78 -0.27 -22.64
C SER A 138 9.04 0.15 -21.88
N VAL A 139 8.83 0.82 -20.73
CA VAL A 139 9.90 1.27 -19.82
C VAL A 139 9.92 0.50 -18.51
N GLN A 140 8.82 -0.20 -18.17
CA GLN A 140 8.71 -1.07 -17.01
C GLN A 140 7.75 -2.21 -17.34
N HIS A 141 8.10 -3.42 -16.90
CA HIS A 141 7.28 -4.61 -17.05
C HIS A 141 7.47 -5.52 -15.85
N GLU A 142 6.39 -5.85 -15.16
CA GLU A 142 6.39 -6.71 -13.98
C GLU A 142 5.25 -7.73 -14.08
N VAL A 143 5.54 -8.98 -13.75
CA VAL A 143 4.57 -10.07 -13.78
C VAL A 143 4.56 -10.75 -12.42
N TYR A 144 3.36 -10.87 -11.84
CA TYR A 144 3.14 -11.62 -10.62
C TYR A 144 2.18 -12.78 -10.88
N SER A 145 2.61 -13.97 -10.52
CA SER A 145 1.79 -15.18 -10.69
C SER A 145 0.67 -15.25 -9.66
N LYS A 146 0.88 -14.58 -8.51
CA LYS A 146 -0.06 -14.63 -7.39
C LYS A 146 0.01 -13.39 -6.51
N GLU A 147 -1.10 -12.67 -6.46
CA GLU A 147 -1.31 -11.56 -5.56
C GLU A 147 -2.60 -11.78 -4.79
N ARG A 148 -2.57 -11.60 -3.48
CA ARG A 148 -3.76 -11.65 -2.62
C ARG A 148 -4.13 -10.25 -2.15
N TYR A 149 -5.36 -9.87 -2.43
CA TYR A 149 -5.97 -8.63 -1.98
C TYR A 149 -7.03 -8.89 -0.93
N VAL A 150 -7.14 -8.00 0.03
CA VAL A 150 -8.21 -7.99 1.03
C VAL A 150 -9.14 -6.81 0.80
N ARG A 151 -10.43 -7.03 1.03
CA ARG A 151 -11.43 -5.96 0.91
C ARG A 151 -11.27 -4.98 2.06
N VAL A 152 -11.21 -3.70 1.73
CA VAL A 152 -11.18 -2.60 2.70
C VAL A 152 -12.63 -2.15 2.95
N THR A 153 -13.14 -2.43 4.13
CA THR A 153 -14.53 -2.11 4.51
C THR A 153 -14.63 -0.93 5.47
N SER A 154 -13.50 -0.54 6.09
CA SER A 154 -13.44 0.61 7.01
C SER A 154 -12.79 1.81 6.30
N ASP A 155 -13.23 3.00 6.65
CA ASP A 155 -12.60 4.26 6.23
C ASP A 155 -12.37 5.12 7.48
N TYR A 156 -11.11 5.37 7.80
CA TYR A 156 -10.72 6.09 9.00
C TYR A 156 -10.37 7.55 8.76
N LYS A 157 -10.65 8.08 7.56
CA LYS A 157 -10.33 9.45 7.17
C LYS A 157 -10.83 10.51 8.16
N ASP A 158 -12.07 10.36 8.63
CA ASP A 158 -12.67 11.31 9.58
C ASP A 158 -12.40 10.91 11.04
N ALA A 159 -12.32 9.61 11.32
CA ALA A 159 -12.12 9.10 12.67
C ALA A 159 -10.73 9.42 13.23
N ILE A 160 -9.71 9.54 12.36
CA ILE A 160 -8.33 9.84 12.75
C ILE A 160 -8.17 11.29 13.27
N LEU A 161 -9.05 12.22 12.91
CA LEU A 161 -8.92 13.63 13.24
C LEU A 161 -8.79 13.89 14.74
N GLY A 162 -7.85 14.76 15.11
CA GLY A 162 -7.58 15.22 16.48
C GLY A 162 -6.22 14.80 16.99
N LEU A 163 -6.00 15.04 18.29
CA LEU A 163 -4.75 14.78 18.99
C LEU A 163 -4.76 13.39 19.62
N TRP A 164 -3.71 12.61 19.33
CA TRP A 164 -3.50 11.26 19.82
C TRP A 164 -2.18 11.17 20.57
N GLU A 165 -2.17 10.40 21.66
CA GLU A 165 -0.96 10.12 22.44
C GLU A 165 -0.81 8.61 22.62
N GLY A 166 0.37 8.08 22.39
CA GLY A 166 0.67 6.69 22.60
C GLY A 166 2.14 6.35 22.35
N HIS A 167 2.41 5.06 22.40
CA HIS A 167 3.75 4.50 22.29
C HIS A 167 3.75 3.26 21.39
N SER A 168 4.95 2.87 20.96
CA SER A 168 5.17 1.62 20.28
C SER A 168 4.88 0.44 21.20
N THR A 169 4.11 -0.51 20.70
CA THR A 169 3.83 -1.79 21.36
C THR A 169 4.44 -2.97 20.57
N GLY A 170 5.27 -2.65 19.60
CA GLY A 170 5.77 -3.57 18.60
C GLY A 170 7.09 -4.22 18.90
N ALA A 171 7.71 -4.73 17.82
CA ALA A 171 8.94 -5.48 17.89
C ALA A 171 10.12 -4.62 18.32
N GLU A 172 11.02 -5.24 19.09
CA GLU A 172 12.31 -4.68 19.48
C GLU A 172 13.08 -4.14 18.26
N GLY A 173 13.63 -2.94 18.39
CA GLY A 173 14.40 -2.27 17.35
C GLY A 173 13.54 -1.56 16.29
N SER A 174 12.27 -1.28 16.57
CA SER A 174 11.49 -0.34 15.77
C SER A 174 11.96 1.09 15.98
N GLU A 175 11.69 2.00 15.02
CA GLU A 175 12.10 3.41 15.07
C GLU A 175 11.57 4.19 16.26
N PHE A 176 10.59 3.67 16.98
CA PHE A 176 9.96 4.27 18.14
C PHE A 176 10.04 3.36 19.38
N ASP A 177 11.04 2.47 19.44
CA ASP A 177 11.26 1.57 20.58
C ASP A 177 12.10 2.26 21.68
N ASP A 178 11.71 3.46 22.04
CA ASP A 178 12.34 4.26 23.08
C ASP A 178 11.58 4.21 24.43
N GLY A 179 10.43 3.55 24.45
CA GLY A 179 9.55 3.45 25.63
C GLY A 179 8.84 4.77 25.96
N GLU A 180 8.96 5.79 25.14
CA GLU A 180 8.33 7.09 25.34
C GLU A 180 6.98 7.16 24.66
N ASN A 181 6.11 8.04 25.16
CA ASN A 181 4.89 8.41 24.46
C ASN A 181 5.21 9.50 23.44
N HIS A 182 4.57 9.39 22.30
CA HIS A 182 4.58 10.36 21.20
C HIS A 182 3.17 10.94 21.01
N ARG A 183 3.07 12.09 20.37
CA ARG A 183 1.79 12.69 20.00
C ARG A 183 1.74 13.05 18.53
N TRP A 184 0.60 12.74 17.93
CA TRP A 184 0.25 13.18 16.56
C TRP A 184 -1.11 13.87 16.60
N GLU A 185 -1.18 15.05 15.97
CA GLU A 185 -2.44 15.77 15.78
C GLU A 185 -2.75 15.79 14.27
N TYR A 186 -3.81 15.10 13.88
CA TYR A 186 -4.28 15.04 12.49
C TYR A 186 -5.34 16.09 12.26
N LEU A 187 -5.15 16.98 11.28
CA LEU A 187 -6.01 18.12 10.98
C LEU A 187 -6.85 17.86 9.73
N ALA A 188 -8.02 18.49 9.66
CA ALA A 188 -8.97 18.29 8.56
C ALA A 188 -8.47 18.82 7.20
N ASP A 189 -7.44 19.64 7.19
CA ASP A 189 -6.81 20.18 5.97
C ASP A 189 -5.79 19.24 5.34
N GLY A 190 -5.59 18.03 5.90
CA GLY A 190 -4.63 17.04 5.42
C GLY A 190 -3.21 17.28 5.94
N THR A 191 -3.04 18.14 6.95
CA THR A 191 -1.76 18.31 7.64
C THR A 191 -1.77 17.61 8.98
N PHE A 192 -0.59 17.29 9.50
CA PHE A 192 -0.45 16.77 10.87
C PHE A 192 0.64 17.54 11.63
N ARG A 193 0.62 17.39 12.95
CA ARG A 193 1.66 17.89 13.86
C ARG A 193 2.20 16.74 14.68
N TYR A 194 3.51 16.67 14.81
CA TYR A 194 4.18 15.71 15.66
C TYR A 194 4.79 16.39 16.87
N TYR A 195 4.61 15.79 18.04
CA TYR A 195 5.16 16.28 19.30
C TYR A 195 5.94 15.16 19.98
N HIS A 196 7.08 15.52 20.52
CA HIS A 196 7.94 14.67 21.33
C HIS A 196 8.20 15.33 22.69
N LYS A 197 8.73 14.56 23.65
CA LYS A 197 9.08 15.12 24.96
C LYS A 197 10.53 15.56 24.99
N VAL A 198 10.76 16.76 25.51
CA VAL A 198 12.08 17.30 25.87
C VAL A 198 12.00 17.76 27.33
N ASP A 199 12.84 17.22 28.19
CA ASP A 199 12.83 17.48 29.64
C ASP A 199 11.43 17.30 30.28
N GLY A 200 10.68 16.27 29.80
CA GLY A 200 9.34 15.97 30.29
C GLY A 200 8.22 16.87 29.77
N GLN A 201 8.52 17.86 28.92
CA GLN A 201 7.56 18.79 28.33
C GLN A 201 7.32 18.45 26.85
N TRP A 202 6.06 18.53 26.42
CA TRP A 202 5.70 18.35 25.01
C TRP A 202 6.20 19.53 24.19
N GLN A 203 6.98 19.22 23.15
CA GLN A 203 7.45 20.19 22.17
C GLN A 203 7.01 19.75 20.77
N LEU A 204 6.55 20.73 19.99
CA LEU A 204 6.25 20.53 18.58
C LEU A 204 7.57 20.31 17.84
N SER A 205 7.60 19.28 16.95
CA SER A 205 8.72 19.10 16.03
C SER A 205 8.89 20.35 15.15
N ASP A 206 10.12 20.71 14.89
CA ASP A 206 10.52 21.82 14.03
C ASP A 206 10.60 21.42 12.54
N ASP A 207 10.30 20.15 12.21
CA ASP A 207 10.20 19.71 10.84
C ASP A 207 9.23 20.57 10.04
N VAL A 208 9.48 20.65 8.75
CA VAL A 208 8.64 21.36 7.79
C VAL A 208 7.93 20.38 6.86
N LEU A 209 6.81 20.78 6.28
CA LEU A 209 5.96 19.93 5.43
C LEU A 209 5.48 18.68 6.20
N HIS A 210 4.32 18.80 6.80
CA HIS A 210 3.67 17.70 7.51
C HIS A 210 2.32 17.42 6.86
N ASP A 211 2.30 16.58 5.85
CA ASP A 211 1.07 16.18 5.15
C ASP A 211 0.72 14.73 5.43
N TYR A 212 -0.56 14.43 5.44
CA TYR A 212 -1.06 13.06 5.50
C TYR A 212 -2.30 12.87 4.65
N PHE A 213 -2.60 11.62 4.36
CA PHE A 213 -3.92 11.20 3.92
C PHE A 213 -4.23 9.79 4.41
N VAL A 214 -5.51 9.45 4.43
CA VAL A 214 -6.00 8.11 4.71
C VAL A 214 -6.83 7.64 3.52
N ASP A 215 -6.53 6.45 3.02
CA ASP A 215 -7.36 5.76 2.03
C ASP A 215 -7.83 4.42 2.62
N GLY A 216 -9.09 4.42 3.09
CA GLY A 216 -9.63 3.30 3.83
C GLY A 216 -8.93 3.08 5.17
N THR A 217 -8.08 2.05 5.25
CA THR A 217 -7.28 1.73 6.44
C THR A 217 -5.82 2.11 6.31
N LEU A 218 -5.37 2.55 5.13
CA LEU A 218 -3.98 2.92 4.88
C LEU A 218 -3.77 4.40 5.18
N LEU A 219 -2.94 4.68 6.20
CA LEU A 219 -2.45 6.02 6.55
C LEU A 219 -1.09 6.25 5.90
N CYS A 220 -0.97 7.33 5.16
CA CYS A 220 0.29 7.78 4.58
C CYS A 220 0.64 9.15 5.16
N THR A 221 1.88 9.32 5.60
CA THR A 221 2.42 10.56 6.13
C THR A 221 3.69 10.94 5.40
N ARG A 222 3.95 12.24 5.25
CA ARG A 222 5.23 12.74 4.78
C ARG A 222 5.63 14.02 5.53
N TRP A 223 6.93 14.18 5.72
CA TRP A 223 7.50 15.39 6.33
C TRP A 223 8.89 15.64 5.77
N LYS A 224 9.46 16.82 6.09
CA LYS A 224 10.84 17.16 5.79
C LYS A 224 11.51 17.64 7.05
N ASN A 225 12.74 17.21 7.30
CA ASN A 225 13.54 17.72 8.38
C ASN A 225 13.80 19.21 8.19
N ALA A 226 13.85 19.98 9.29
CA ALA A 226 14.24 21.38 9.26
C ALA A 226 15.73 21.53 8.93
N GLY A 227 16.10 22.60 8.19
CA GLY A 227 17.49 22.95 7.91
C GLY A 227 17.94 22.79 6.46
N GLU A 228 19.25 22.89 6.22
CA GLU A 228 19.84 22.74 4.90
C GLU A 228 19.80 21.28 4.47
N GLY A 229 19.40 21.03 3.20
CA GLY A 229 19.31 19.68 2.65
C GLY A 229 18.06 18.92 3.09
N GLN A 230 16.95 19.62 3.31
CA GLN A 230 15.66 19.05 3.72
C GLN A 230 15.29 17.79 2.95
N GLU A 231 15.53 16.65 3.55
CA GLU A 231 15.14 15.35 3.00
C GLU A 231 13.65 15.09 3.27
N GLU A 232 12.93 14.63 2.27
CA GLU A 232 11.54 14.21 2.42
C GLU A 232 11.48 12.77 2.91
N HIS A 233 10.79 12.58 4.02
CA HIS A 233 10.48 11.27 4.59
C HIS A 233 9.03 10.93 4.33
N ARG A 234 8.74 9.64 4.16
CA ARG A 234 7.38 9.11 3.99
C ARG A 234 7.23 7.85 4.83
N GLU A 235 6.07 7.71 5.43
CA GLU A 235 5.69 6.52 6.19
C GLU A 235 4.28 6.06 5.85
N TRP A 236 4.10 4.76 5.96
CA TRP A 236 2.83 4.08 5.74
C TRP A 236 2.49 3.23 6.94
N TRP A 237 1.25 3.36 7.39
CA TRP A 237 0.70 2.62 8.51
C TRP A 237 -0.66 2.05 8.13
N GLU A 238 -0.95 0.83 8.59
CA GLU A 238 -2.27 0.24 8.46
C GLU A 238 -3.02 0.42 9.77
N ILE A 239 -4.09 1.21 9.75
CA ILE A 239 -4.97 1.41 10.88
C ILE A 239 -5.83 0.16 11.06
N GLY A 240 -5.61 -0.56 12.16
CA GLY A 240 -6.36 -1.76 12.47
C GLY A 240 -7.73 -1.45 13.08
N SER A 241 -7.79 -0.41 13.94
CA SER A 241 -9.05 0.06 14.53
C SER A 241 -8.93 1.49 15.06
N ILE A 242 -10.04 2.21 15.08
CA ILE A 242 -10.25 3.44 15.86
C ILE A 242 -11.58 3.27 16.60
N GLU A 243 -11.52 2.90 17.86
CA GLU A 243 -12.70 2.58 18.66
C GLU A 243 -12.55 3.10 20.08
N ASN A 244 -13.63 3.68 20.64
CA ASN A 244 -13.67 4.15 22.02
C ASN A 244 -12.54 5.12 22.42
N GLY A 245 -12.04 5.91 21.45
CA GLY A 245 -10.93 6.83 21.67
C GLY A 245 -9.56 6.15 21.72
N VAL A 246 -9.45 4.89 21.29
CA VAL A 246 -8.19 4.17 21.12
C VAL A 246 -7.99 3.91 19.64
N MET A 247 -6.80 4.20 19.13
CA MET A 247 -6.37 3.90 17.77
C MET A 247 -5.20 2.91 17.81
N LYS A 248 -5.29 1.87 16.96
CA LYS A 248 -4.23 0.88 16.79
C LYS A 248 -3.79 0.87 15.35
N TRP A 249 -2.51 1.00 15.13
CA TRP A 249 -1.91 0.89 13.81
C TRP A 249 -0.72 -0.05 13.82
N LYS A 250 -0.37 -0.55 12.65
CA LYS A 250 0.77 -1.44 12.43
C LYS A 250 1.41 -1.13 11.09
N ALA A 251 2.69 -1.47 10.96
CA ALA A 251 3.40 -1.48 9.70
C ALA A 251 4.30 -2.70 9.62
N LEU A 252 4.23 -3.44 8.53
CA LEU A 252 5.25 -4.43 8.18
C LEU A 252 6.40 -3.68 7.52
N ARG A 253 7.57 -3.76 8.11
CA ARG A 253 8.79 -3.07 7.68
C ARG A 253 9.83 -4.10 7.22
N SER A 254 10.68 -3.70 6.27
CA SER A 254 11.85 -4.48 5.86
C SER A 254 13.11 -3.86 6.46
N ARG A 255 14.03 -4.71 6.94
CA ARG A 255 15.37 -4.31 7.34
C ARG A 255 16.33 -4.38 6.15
N GLU A 256 17.50 -3.77 6.30
CA GLU A 256 18.55 -3.79 5.27
C GLU A 256 19.05 -5.22 4.96
N ASP A 257 18.97 -6.13 5.91
CA ASP A 257 19.35 -7.56 5.74
C ASP A 257 18.26 -8.38 5.04
N GLY A 258 17.14 -7.76 4.63
CA GLY A 258 16.00 -8.40 3.98
C GLY A 258 15.03 -9.10 4.92
N THR A 259 15.28 -9.11 6.24
CA THR A 259 14.29 -9.59 7.21
C THR A 259 13.17 -8.59 7.41
N THR A 260 12.00 -9.06 7.84
CA THR A 260 10.86 -8.20 8.13
C THR A 260 10.54 -8.18 9.63
N TYR A 261 9.92 -7.09 10.06
CA TYR A 261 9.36 -6.96 11.40
C TYR A 261 8.05 -6.17 11.34
N THR A 262 7.21 -6.33 12.36
CA THR A 262 5.98 -5.55 12.49
C THR A 262 6.14 -4.51 13.58
N ALA A 263 6.10 -3.23 13.18
CA ALA A 263 5.95 -2.13 14.12
C ALA A 263 4.46 -1.97 14.46
N THR A 264 4.14 -1.74 15.72
CA THR A 264 2.76 -1.51 16.18
C THR A 264 2.71 -0.32 17.14
N PHE A 265 1.60 0.40 17.09
CA PHE A 265 1.30 1.52 17.98
C PHE A 265 -0.09 1.38 18.57
N GLU A 266 -0.22 1.77 19.82
CA GLU A 266 -1.51 2.00 20.46
C GLU A 266 -1.56 3.43 20.99
N MET A 267 -2.58 4.17 20.58
CA MET A 267 -2.74 5.58 20.92
C MET A 267 -4.11 5.86 21.48
N THR A 268 -4.16 6.76 22.46
CA THR A 268 -5.40 7.24 23.07
C THR A 268 -5.65 8.68 22.63
N LYS A 269 -6.90 8.99 22.31
CA LYS A 269 -7.30 10.35 21.94
C LYS A 269 -7.18 11.28 23.14
N VAL A 270 -6.42 12.35 22.98
CA VAL A 270 -6.30 13.40 24.00
C VAL A 270 -7.55 14.26 23.97
N LYS A 271 -8.16 14.47 25.13
CA LYS A 271 -9.42 15.25 25.29
C LYS A 271 -9.15 16.75 25.31
#